data_d203b033d1e974dd9b28ce2c57d140ab
#
_entry.id   d203b033d1e974dd9b28ce2c57d140ab
#
_cell.length_a   1.000
_cell.length_b   1.000
_cell.length_c   1.000
_cell.angle_alpha   90.00
_cell.angle_beta   90.00
_cell.angle_gamma   90.00
#
_symmetry.space_group_name_H-M   'P 1'
#
loop_
_entity.id
_entity.type
_entity.pdbx_description
1 polymer ?
#
loop_
_entity_poly.entity_id
_entity_poly.type
_entity_poly.pdbx_seq_one_letter_code
_entity_poly.pdbx_strand_id
1 'polypeptide(L)'
;SSVFHYEFVFIHPFADGNGRMARLWHTAILSKWKPVFEYIPIESRIEKFQDEYYDAIARCHVSGESTIFIEFMLSQIDRILEDISLQMNEENEQFSETVRKMLEIMEYDTPYTRKTLMEKLGLKSRDGFRRNYLQPALEMNLIQMTLPDKPNSRNQRYMKV
;
A
#
# COMPACT_ATOMS: atom_id res chain seq x y z
N SER A 1 -0.57 16.60 14.98
CA SER A 1 -0.46 17.16 13.61
C SER A 1 -1.67 18.02 13.26
N SER A 2 -2.91 17.55 13.45
CA SER A 2 -4.13 18.26 13.03
C SER A 2 -4.30 19.62 13.74
N VAL A 3 -4.06 19.70 15.03
CA VAL A 3 -4.06 21.00 15.77
C VAL A 3 -3.03 21.96 15.19
N PHE A 4 -1.79 21.50 14.96
CA PHE A 4 -0.75 22.32 14.35
C PHE A 4 -1.18 22.81 12.95
N HIS A 5 -1.76 21.94 12.15
CA HIS A 5 -2.25 22.29 10.82
C HIS A 5 -3.30 23.42 10.88
N TYR A 6 -4.30 23.27 11.77
CA TYR A 6 -5.35 24.27 11.96
C TYR A 6 -4.77 25.62 12.40
N GLU A 7 -3.96 25.61 13.45
CA GLU A 7 -3.31 26.83 13.98
C GLU A 7 -2.42 27.51 12.94
N PHE A 8 -1.68 26.74 12.15
CA PHE A 8 -0.83 27.28 11.10
C PHE A 8 -1.64 28.00 10.01
N VAL A 9 -2.76 27.40 9.57
CA VAL A 9 -3.66 28.02 8.60
C VAL A 9 -4.35 29.24 9.19
N PHE A 10 -4.70 29.21 10.49
CA PHE A 10 -5.32 30.32 11.20
C PHE A 10 -4.38 31.51 11.36
N ILE A 11 -3.14 31.32 11.81
CA ILE A 11 -2.12 32.34 11.96
C ILE A 11 -1.75 32.99 10.64
N HIS A 12 -1.79 32.19 9.55
CA HIS A 12 -1.55 32.60 8.16
C HIS A 12 -0.23 33.39 7.96
N PRO A 13 0.95 32.81 8.34
CA PRO A 13 2.18 33.58 8.46
C PRO A 13 2.79 34.01 7.11
N PHE A 14 2.36 33.45 5.98
CA PHE A 14 2.88 33.75 4.65
C PHE A 14 1.85 34.47 3.77
N ALA A 15 2.32 35.28 2.84
CA ALA A 15 1.46 35.94 1.86
C ALA A 15 0.75 34.94 0.92
N ASP A 16 1.39 33.81 0.64
CA ASP A 16 0.83 32.70 -0.16
C ASP A 16 1.42 31.36 0.32
N GLY A 17 0.72 30.25 -0.01
CA GLY A 17 1.21 28.89 0.23
C GLY A 17 0.95 28.36 1.64
N ASN A 18 0.22 29.04 2.50
CA ASN A 18 -0.04 28.61 3.89
C ASN A 18 -0.69 27.21 3.95
N GLY A 19 -1.67 26.95 3.10
CA GLY A 19 -2.32 25.63 3.02
C GLY A 19 -1.36 24.51 2.60
N ARG A 20 -0.47 24.76 1.63
CA ARG A 20 0.57 23.81 1.19
C ARG A 20 1.57 23.54 2.32
N MET A 21 2.02 24.58 3.01
CA MET A 21 2.92 24.43 4.14
C MET A 21 2.27 23.70 5.31
N ALA A 22 1.02 23.98 5.63
CA ALA A 22 0.29 23.28 6.68
C ALA A 22 0.17 21.77 6.38
N ARG A 23 -0.14 21.40 5.14
CA ARG A 23 -0.18 19.98 4.71
C ARG A 23 1.18 19.33 4.79
N LEU A 24 2.24 19.98 4.30
CA LEU A 24 3.61 19.47 4.38
C LEU A 24 4.02 19.18 5.83
N TRP A 25 3.80 20.13 6.74
CA TRP A 25 4.07 19.95 8.16
C TRP A 25 3.21 18.86 8.79
N HIS A 26 1.94 18.74 8.36
CA HIS A 26 1.06 17.68 8.83
C HIS A 26 1.66 16.29 8.56
N THR A 27 2.07 16.05 7.32
CA THR A 27 2.74 14.81 6.90
C THR A 27 4.07 14.63 7.61
N ALA A 28 4.90 15.67 7.73
CA ALA A 28 6.19 15.60 8.42
C ALA A 28 6.06 15.24 9.92
N ILE A 29 5.06 15.77 10.61
CA ILE A 29 4.80 15.46 12.03
C ILE A 29 4.31 14.01 12.16
N LEU A 30 3.42 13.56 11.29
CA LEU A 30 2.92 12.18 11.31
C LEU A 30 4.01 11.17 10.96
N SER A 31 4.83 11.44 9.96
CA SER A 31 5.94 10.54 9.57
C SER A 31 7.02 10.44 10.64
N LYS A 32 7.25 11.50 11.41
CA LYS A 32 8.13 11.47 12.57
C LYS A 32 7.62 10.51 13.66
N TRP A 33 6.32 10.39 13.81
CA TRP A 33 5.70 9.45 14.75
C TRP A 33 5.66 8.02 14.19
N LYS A 34 5.23 7.86 12.95
CA LYS A 34 5.16 6.58 12.23
C LYS A 34 5.62 6.77 10.78
N PRO A 35 6.75 6.19 10.36
CA PRO A 35 7.32 6.37 9.02
C PRO A 35 6.36 6.03 7.87
N VAL A 36 5.39 5.14 8.09
CA VAL A 36 4.38 4.79 7.09
C VAL A 36 3.61 6.00 6.55
N PHE A 37 3.44 7.06 7.35
CA PHE A 37 2.74 8.27 6.93
C PHE A 37 3.48 9.09 5.85
N GLU A 38 4.75 8.80 5.59
CA GLU A 38 5.48 9.37 4.46
C GLU A 38 4.92 8.89 3.10
N TYR A 39 4.32 7.71 3.09
CA TYR A 39 3.78 7.06 1.89
C TYR A 39 2.25 7.19 1.77
N ILE A 40 1.58 7.73 2.78
CA ILE A 40 0.13 7.92 2.79
C ILE A 40 -0.23 9.24 2.10
N PRO A 41 -1.04 9.24 1.02
CA PRO A 41 -1.33 10.43 0.21
C PRO A 41 -2.38 11.35 0.85
N ILE A 42 -2.10 11.85 2.07
CA ILE A 42 -3.01 12.73 2.83
C ILE A 42 -3.29 14.02 2.05
N GLU A 43 -2.27 14.59 1.38
CA GLU A 43 -2.40 15.83 0.62
C GLU A 43 -3.39 15.69 -0.54
N SER A 44 -3.25 14.63 -1.34
CA SER A 44 -4.16 14.34 -2.44
C SER A 44 -5.59 14.09 -1.97
N ARG A 45 -5.75 13.51 -0.78
CA ARG A 45 -7.07 13.30 -0.18
C ARG A 45 -7.72 14.62 0.21
N ILE A 46 -6.98 15.51 0.88
CA ILE A 46 -7.46 16.85 1.24
C ILE A 46 -7.83 17.65 -0.01
N GLU A 47 -7.01 17.58 -1.06
CA GLU A 47 -7.30 18.24 -2.34
C GLU A 47 -8.61 17.73 -2.97
N LYS A 48 -8.86 16.44 -2.92
CA LYS A 48 -10.10 15.83 -3.42
C LYS A 48 -11.35 16.27 -2.64
N PHE A 49 -11.22 16.58 -1.35
CA PHE A 49 -12.29 17.00 -0.44
C PHE A 49 -12.07 18.44 0.03
N GLN A 50 -11.70 19.31 -0.90
CA GLN A 50 -11.30 20.69 -0.60
C GLN A 50 -12.45 21.51 -0.04
N ASP A 51 -13.67 21.30 -0.48
CA ASP A 51 -14.85 22.04 -0.01
C ASP A 51 -15.15 21.71 1.45
N GLU A 52 -15.12 20.42 1.82
CA GLU A 52 -15.29 19.97 3.20
C GLU A 52 -14.14 20.44 4.11
N TYR A 53 -12.92 20.52 3.57
CA TYR A 53 -11.77 21.05 4.29
C TYR A 53 -11.98 22.53 4.65
N TYR A 54 -12.43 23.36 3.71
CA TYR A 54 -12.70 24.78 3.97
C TYR A 54 -13.93 24.98 4.84
N ASP A 55 -14.97 24.17 4.70
CA ASP A 55 -16.14 24.20 5.59
C ASP A 55 -15.74 23.89 7.03
N ALA A 56 -14.91 22.86 7.25
CA ALA A 56 -14.42 22.52 8.59
C ALA A 56 -13.64 23.68 9.24
N ILE A 57 -12.79 24.37 8.47
CA ILE A 57 -12.06 25.56 8.95
C ILE A 57 -13.04 26.68 9.28
N ALA A 58 -13.98 26.99 8.40
CA ALA A 58 -14.95 28.06 8.59
C ALA A 58 -15.82 27.85 9.84
N ARG A 59 -16.27 26.61 10.06
CA ARG A 59 -17.06 26.23 11.24
C ARG A 59 -16.24 26.34 12.53
N CYS A 60 -14.96 25.97 12.49
CA CYS A 60 -14.06 26.19 13.64
C CYS A 60 -13.89 27.69 13.97
N HIS A 61 -13.81 28.56 12.97
CA HIS A 61 -13.77 30.01 13.18
C HIS A 61 -15.02 30.54 13.89
N VAL A 62 -16.21 30.00 13.55
CA VAL A 62 -17.47 30.42 14.17
C VAL A 62 -17.60 29.89 15.59
N SER A 63 -17.17 28.64 15.85
CA SER A 63 -17.27 28.02 17.17
C SER A 63 -16.17 28.43 18.14
N GLY A 64 -15.04 28.93 17.64
CA GLY A 64 -13.84 29.21 18.44
C GLY A 64 -13.09 27.96 18.89
N GLU A 65 -13.38 26.80 18.29
CA GLU A 65 -12.81 25.50 18.65
C GLU A 65 -12.26 24.78 17.41
N SER A 66 -11.14 24.08 17.54
CA SER A 66 -10.54 23.31 16.44
C SER A 66 -11.07 21.88 16.27
N THR A 67 -12.02 21.46 17.13
CA THR A 67 -12.50 20.06 17.19
C THR A 67 -13.06 19.58 15.85
N ILE A 68 -13.88 20.37 15.18
CA ILE A 68 -14.49 20.03 13.88
C ILE A 68 -13.41 19.75 12.82
N PHE A 69 -12.35 20.56 12.78
CA PHE A 69 -11.24 20.36 11.85
C PHE A 69 -10.42 19.12 12.20
N ILE A 70 -10.19 18.86 13.48
CA ILE A 70 -9.47 17.66 13.95
C ILE A 70 -10.24 16.41 13.55
N GLU A 71 -11.54 16.35 13.78
CA GLU A 71 -12.41 15.24 13.39
C GLU A 71 -12.41 15.03 11.87
N PHE A 72 -12.50 16.09 11.09
CA PHE A 72 -12.39 16.03 9.64
C PHE A 72 -11.06 15.38 9.23
N MET A 73 -9.93 15.87 9.73
CA MET A 73 -8.60 15.35 9.38
C MET A 73 -8.43 13.87 9.77
N LEU A 74 -8.90 13.49 10.95
CA LEU A 74 -8.87 12.09 11.41
C LEU A 74 -9.73 11.19 10.53
N SER A 75 -10.92 11.64 10.15
CA SER A 75 -11.80 10.89 9.26
C SER A 75 -11.19 10.69 7.86
N GLN A 76 -10.45 11.68 7.34
CA GLN A 76 -9.75 11.51 6.05
C GLN A 76 -8.61 10.49 6.15
N ILE A 77 -7.84 10.50 7.25
CA ILE A 77 -6.77 9.52 7.49
C ILE A 77 -7.37 8.11 7.59
N ASP A 78 -8.43 7.94 8.36
CA ASP A 78 -9.11 6.66 8.58
C ASP A 78 -9.60 6.06 7.25
N ARG A 79 -10.28 6.85 6.43
CA ARG A 79 -10.72 6.44 5.08
C ARG A 79 -9.57 6.03 4.16
N ILE A 80 -8.42 6.73 4.22
CA ILE A 80 -7.25 6.34 3.43
C ILE A 80 -6.73 4.98 3.88
N LEU A 81 -6.66 4.76 5.19
CA LEU A 81 -6.19 3.49 5.77
C LEU A 81 -7.14 2.33 5.41
N GLU A 82 -8.44 2.57 5.42
CA GLU A 82 -9.45 1.61 4.95
C GLU A 82 -9.24 1.28 3.46
N ASP A 83 -9.13 2.30 2.59
CA ASP A 83 -8.91 2.11 1.15
C ASP A 83 -7.63 1.29 0.89
N ILE A 84 -6.53 1.58 1.59
CA ILE A 84 -5.27 0.83 1.48
C ILE A 84 -5.45 -0.62 1.98
N SER A 85 -6.14 -0.82 3.09
CA SER A 85 -6.40 -2.15 3.65
C SER A 85 -7.22 -3.01 2.70
N LEU A 86 -8.25 -2.44 2.07
CA LEU A 86 -9.07 -3.14 1.08
C LEU A 86 -8.24 -3.54 -0.13
N GLN A 87 -7.42 -2.64 -0.69
CA GLN A 87 -6.52 -2.93 -1.80
C GLN A 87 -5.52 -4.05 -1.47
N MET A 88 -4.92 -4.01 -0.29
CA MET A 88 -4.00 -5.07 0.16
C MET A 88 -4.69 -6.43 0.31
N ASN A 89 -5.95 -6.45 0.76
CA ASN A 89 -6.71 -7.69 0.87
C ASN A 89 -7.07 -8.26 -0.51
N GLU A 90 -7.49 -7.42 -1.47
CA GLU A 90 -7.76 -7.84 -2.85
C GLU A 90 -6.50 -8.38 -3.53
N GLU A 91 -5.34 -7.74 -3.35
CA GLU A 91 -4.06 -8.23 -3.86
C GLU A 91 -3.68 -9.57 -3.22
N ASN A 92 -3.84 -9.73 -1.91
CA ASN A 92 -3.54 -10.97 -1.20
C ASN A 92 -4.47 -12.12 -1.65
N GLU A 93 -5.75 -11.86 -1.87
CA GLU A 93 -6.68 -12.85 -2.40
C GLU A 93 -6.29 -13.27 -3.84
N GLN A 94 -5.89 -12.32 -4.68
CA GLN A 94 -5.44 -12.60 -6.03
C GLN A 94 -4.11 -13.38 -6.04
N PHE A 95 -3.16 -13.05 -5.17
CA PHE A 95 -1.92 -13.84 -5.00
C PHE A 95 -2.23 -15.25 -4.51
N SER A 96 -3.14 -15.41 -3.58
CA SER A 96 -3.58 -16.72 -3.08
C SER A 96 -4.17 -17.57 -4.21
N GLU A 97 -5.01 -17.00 -5.07
CA GLU A 97 -5.64 -17.68 -6.20
C GLU A 97 -4.61 -18.12 -7.26
N THR A 98 -3.66 -17.26 -7.65
CA THR A 98 -2.61 -17.58 -8.62
C THR A 98 -1.66 -18.66 -8.10
N VAL A 99 -1.23 -18.53 -6.85
CA VAL A 99 -0.39 -19.54 -6.18
C VAL A 99 -1.14 -20.86 -6.07
N ARG A 100 -2.41 -20.87 -5.69
CA ARG A 100 -3.25 -22.06 -5.61
C ARG A 100 -3.32 -22.79 -6.95
N LYS A 101 -3.60 -22.08 -8.06
CA LYS A 101 -3.60 -22.65 -9.42
C LYS A 101 -2.28 -23.30 -9.79
N MET A 102 -1.16 -22.70 -9.39
CA MET A 102 0.16 -23.29 -9.63
C MET A 102 0.36 -24.57 -8.81
N LEU A 103 -0.03 -24.56 -7.53
CA LEU A 103 0.12 -25.72 -6.64
C LEU A 103 -0.79 -26.89 -7.03
N GLU A 104 -1.96 -26.64 -7.63
CA GLU A 104 -2.88 -27.67 -8.13
C GLU A 104 -2.27 -28.48 -9.28
N ILE A 105 -1.41 -27.89 -10.11
CA ILE A 105 -0.73 -28.58 -11.22
C ILE A 105 0.60 -29.22 -10.82
N MET A 106 1.07 -28.97 -9.58
CA MET A 106 2.31 -29.53 -9.04
C MET A 106 1.99 -30.76 -8.18
N GLU A 107 2.65 -31.87 -8.49
CA GLU A 107 2.64 -33.10 -7.68
C GLU A 107 3.73 -32.98 -6.59
N TYR A 108 3.50 -33.61 -5.44
CA TYR A 108 4.51 -33.72 -4.39
C TYR A 108 5.73 -34.50 -4.89
N ASP A 109 6.90 -34.18 -4.35
CA ASP A 109 8.19 -34.80 -4.66
C ASP A 109 8.59 -34.79 -6.14
N THR A 110 7.89 -34.01 -6.97
CA THR A 110 8.16 -33.88 -8.41
C THR A 110 8.80 -32.55 -8.72
N PRO A 111 10.05 -32.51 -9.25
CA PRO A 111 10.74 -31.26 -9.57
C PRO A 111 10.33 -30.70 -10.92
N TYR A 112 9.75 -29.52 -10.94
CA TYR A 112 9.30 -28.80 -12.14
C TYR A 112 10.28 -27.72 -12.57
N THR A 113 10.50 -27.58 -13.88
CA THR A 113 11.19 -26.40 -14.42
C THR A 113 10.22 -25.21 -14.51
N ARG A 114 10.77 -23.98 -14.49
CA ARG A 114 9.97 -22.78 -14.75
C ARG A 114 9.18 -22.88 -16.06
N LYS A 115 9.83 -23.41 -17.11
CA LYS A 115 9.20 -23.56 -18.41
C LYS A 115 7.99 -24.51 -18.37
N THR A 116 8.13 -25.65 -17.74
CA THR A 116 7.06 -26.65 -17.61
C THR A 116 5.86 -26.08 -16.84
N LEU A 117 6.10 -25.34 -15.74
CA LEU A 117 5.02 -24.71 -14.97
C LEU A 117 4.29 -23.65 -15.79
N MET A 118 5.03 -22.81 -16.52
CA MET A 118 4.43 -21.79 -17.39
C MET A 118 3.60 -22.41 -18.52
N GLU A 119 4.09 -23.48 -19.14
CA GLU A 119 3.37 -24.21 -20.20
C GLU A 119 2.06 -24.80 -19.68
N LYS A 120 2.10 -25.47 -18.52
CA LYS A 120 0.90 -26.02 -17.86
C LYS A 120 -0.13 -24.95 -17.48
N LEU A 121 0.33 -23.75 -17.11
CA LEU A 121 -0.52 -22.60 -16.76
C LEU A 121 -0.94 -21.76 -17.98
N GLY A 122 -0.46 -22.05 -19.17
CA GLY A 122 -0.73 -21.28 -20.38
C GLY A 122 -0.11 -19.86 -20.38
N LEU A 123 0.98 -19.65 -19.62
CA LEU A 123 1.60 -18.35 -19.42
C LEU A 123 2.74 -18.10 -20.41
N LYS A 124 2.80 -16.88 -20.96
CA LYS A 124 3.85 -16.46 -21.90
C LYS A 124 4.89 -15.53 -21.26
N SER A 125 4.49 -14.74 -20.23
CA SER A 125 5.37 -13.76 -19.58
C SER A 125 6.19 -14.40 -18.46
N ARG A 126 7.52 -14.42 -18.63
CA ARG A 126 8.44 -14.94 -17.60
C ARG A 126 8.47 -14.09 -16.34
N ASP A 127 8.44 -12.77 -16.51
CA ASP A 127 8.49 -11.83 -15.38
C ASP A 127 7.17 -11.82 -14.61
N GLY A 128 6.04 -11.91 -15.32
CA GLY A 128 4.72 -12.07 -14.71
C GLY A 128 4.62 -13.38 -13.91
N PHE A 129 5.09 -14.50 -14.48
CA PHE A 129 5.11 -15.77 -13.78
C PHE A 129 6.01 -15.74 -12.53
N ARG A 130 7.20 -15.15 -12.62
CA ARG A 130 8.10 -15.01 -11.46
C ARG A 130 7.44 -14.23 -10.35
N ARG A 131 6.88 -13.05 -10.65
CA ARG A 131 6.32 -12.10 -9.68
C ARG A 131 5.04 -12.60 -9.04
N ASN A 132 4.13 -13.16 -9.84
CA ASN A 132 2.77 -13.46 -9.39
C ASN A 132 2.57 -14.91 -8.93
N TYR A 133 3.50 -15.81 -9.23
CA TYR A 133 3.39 -17.25 -8.91
C TYR A 133 4.58 -17.76 -8.09
N LEU A 134 5.81 -17.67 -8.65
CA LEU A 134 6.97 -18.30 -8.02
C LEU A 134 7.40 -17.58 -6.74
N GLN A 135 7.52 -16.25 -6.79
CA GLN A 135 8.06 -15.50 -5.67
C GLN A 135 7.13 -15.56 -4.45
N PRO A 136 5.82 -15.33 -4.57
CA PRO A 136 4.90 -15.50 -3.44
C PRO A 136 4.88 -16.94 -2.89
N ALA A 137 4.92 -17.94 -3.74
CA ALA A 137 4.92 -19.34 -3.30
C ALA A 137 6.20 -19.72 -2.53
N LEU A 138 7.35 -19.15 -2.91
CA LEU A 138 8.62 -19.30 -2.19
C LEU A 138 8.60 -18.57 -0.84
N GLU A 139 8.11 -17.34 -0.80
CA GLU A 139 7.98 -16.53 0.41
C GLU A 139 7.04 -17.16 1.44
N MET A 140 5.99 -17.82 0.98
CA MET A 140 5.06 -18.60 1.81
C MET A 140 5.58 -20.00 2.16
N ASN A 141 6.77 -20.40 1.71
CA ASN A 141 7.34 -21.75 1.88
C ASN A 141 6.44 -22.88 1.35
N LEU A 142 5.62 -22.62 0.33
CA LEU A 142 4.73 -23.60 -0.29
C LEU A 142 5.45 -24.41 -1.38
N ILE A 143 6.56 -23.89 -1.89
CA ILE A 143 7.48 -24.54 -2.80
C ILE A 143 8.92 -24.30 -2.38
N GLN A 144 9.82 -25.17 -2.76
CA GLN A 144 11.24 -25.04 -2.53
C GLN A 144 12.07 -25.12 -3.81
N MET A 145 13.22 -24.46 -3.81
CA MET A 145 14.21 -24.54 -4.87
C MET A 145 15.08 -25.77 -4.71
N THR A 146 15.35 -26.50 -5.78
CA THR A 146 16.29 -27.64 -5.76
C THR A 146 17.76 -27.20 -5.68
N LEU A 147 18.06 -25.97 -6.13
CA LEU A 147 19.39 -25.37 -6.07
C LEU A 147 19.29 -23.95 -5.46
N PRO A 148 19.08 -23.80 -4.15
CA PRO A 148 18.89 -22.50 -3.51
C PRO A 148 20.11 -21.60 -3.65
N ASP A 149 21.33 -22.14 -3.63
CA ASP A 149 22.58 -21.37 -3.79
C ASP A 149 22.79 -20.84 -5.23
N LYS A 150 22.04 -21.35 -6.21
CA LYS A 150 22.13 -20.97 -7.63
C LYS A 150 20.75 -20.71 -8.23
N PRO A 151 20.02 -19.69 -7.76
CA PRO A 151 18.62 -19.44 -8.14
C PRO A 151 18.41 -19.19 -9.64
N ASN A 152 19.44 -18.70 -10.34
CA ASN A 152 19.41 -18.41 -11.78
C ASN A 152 19.97 -19.55 -12.66
N SER A 153 20.28 -20.70 -12.07
CA SER A 153 20.79 -21.87 -12.82
C SER A 153 19.78 -22.35 -13.86
N ARG A 154 20.27 -22.78 -15.03
CA ARG A 154 19.44 -23.51 -16.03
C ARG A 154 18.81 -24.78 -15.47
N ASN A 155 19.47 -25.39 -14.49
CA ASN A 155 19.03 -26.63 -13.86
C ASN A 155 18.13 -26.40 -12.64
N GLN A 156 17.82 -25.14 -12.32
CA GLN A 156 16.92 -24.82 -11.22
C GLN A 156 15.54 -25.43 -11.46
N ARG A 157 15.02 -26.12 -10.43
CA ARG A 157 13.68 -26.69 -10.40
C ARG A 157 12.99 -26.29 -9.10
N TYR A 158 11.70 -26.45 -9.10
CA TYR A 158 10.82 -26.10 -7.98
C TYR A 158 10.01 -27.33 -7.60
N MET A 159 9.89 -27.60 -6.33
CA MET A 159 9.15 -28.72 -5.77
C MET A 159 8.11 -28.19 -4.78
N LYS A 160 6.95 -28.79 -4.77
CA LYS A 160 5.91 -28.57 -3.77
C LYS A 160 6.37 -29.13 -2.43
N VAL A 161 6.19 -28.36 -1.34
CA VAL A 161 6.53 -28.73 0.05
C VAL A 161 5.31 -29.29 0.77
#